data_f5473fd7e40ffde959d02270e9bc101f
#
_entry.id   f5473fd7e40ffde959d02270e9bc101f
#
_cell.length_a   1.000
_cell.length_b   1.000
_cell.length_c   1.000
_cell.angle_alpha   90.00
_cell.angle_beta   90.00
_cell.angle_gamma   90.00
#
_symmetry.space_group_name_H-M   'P 1'
#
loop_
_entity.id
_entity.type
_entity.pdbx_description
1 polymer ?
#
loop_
_entity_poly.entity_id
_entity_poly.type
_entity_poly.pdbx_seq_one_letter_code
_entity_poly.pdbx_strand_id
1 'polypeptide(L)'
;TLINPLKQELLVAVNQGSSLTDVVTSIAGQLTTTEARQGVLKRISLQASRDALLQYDGVVNEAVRKVYKMDALLYVGSIVKDSRAQCERWVQETKNGKLGLLLFEDLEDEISWAEDNGTGMIPNTTPENFCQNRGGYNCRHIAYPVRSQNYKKD
;
A
#
# COMPACT_ATOMS: atom_id res chain seq x y z
N THR A 1 -21.32 -5.68 17.30
CA THR A 1 -20.12 -6.01 16.51
C THR A 1 -19.02 -4.98 16.80
N LEU A 2 -17.83 -5.43 17.17
CA LEU A 2 -16.66 -4.64 17.58
C LEU A 2 -16.12 -3.66 16.50
N ILE A 3 -16.52 -3.82 15.25
CA ILE A 3 -15.98 -3.05 14.10
C ILE A 3 -16.46 -1.58 14.11
N ASN A 4 -17.68 -1.32 14.47
CA ASN A 4 -18.23 0.05 14.42
C ASN A 4 -17.66 0.98 15.51
N PRO A 5 -17.49 0.55 16.77
CA PRO A 5 -16.79 1.36 17.76
C PRO A 5 -15.34 1.69 17.37
N LEU A 6 -14.60 0.73 16.84
CA LEU A 6 -13.22 0.93 16.36
C LEU A 6 -13.12 1.94 15.23
N LYS A 7 -14.06 1.90 14.27
CA LYS A 7 -14.13 2.90 13.19
C LYS A 7 -14.41 4.30 13.70
N GLN A 8 -15.32 4.44 14.65
CA GLN A 8 -15.66 5.73 15.24
C GLN A 8 -14.47 6.31 16.00
N GLU A 9 -13.76 5.51 16.77
CA GLU A 9 -12.58 5.95 17.52
C GLU A 9 -11.42 6.36 16.60
N LEU A 10 -11.17 5.61 15.52
CA LEU A 10 -10.22 5.99 14.48
C LEU A 10 -10.58 7.34 13.83
N LEU A 11 -11.85 7.55 13.49
CA LEU A 11 -12.31 8.80 12.89
C LEU A 11 -12.15 9.98 13.85
N VAL A 12 -12.49 9.80 15.12
CA VAL A 12 -12.32 10.84 16.17
C VAL A 12 -10.84 11.17 16.34
N ALA A 13 -9.98 10.16 16.43
CA ALA A 13 -8.54 10.35 16.60
C ALA A 13 -7.88 11.07 15.42
N VAL A 14 -8.25 10.72 14.20
CA VAL A 14 -7.79 11.41 12.98
C VAL A 14 -8.23 12.87 12.98
N ASN A 15 -9.49 13.16 13.33
CA ASN A 15 -10.02 14.52 13.39
C ASN A 15 -9.39 15.36 14.50
N GLN A 16 -8.94 14.75 15.58
CA GLN A 16 -8.29 15.42 16.71
C GLN A 16 -6.77 15.55 16.54
N GLY A 17 -6.18 15.00 15.47
CA GLY A 17 -4.74 15.00 15.26
C GLY A 17 -3.98 14.18 16.28
N SER A 18 -4.63 13.18 16.89
CA SER A 18 -4.01 12.28 17.87
C SER A 18 -2.88 11.49 17.23
N SER A 19 -1.80 11.25 18.00
CA SER A 19 -0.72 10.42 17.49
C SER A 19 -1.20 8.98 17.27
N LEU A 20 -0.63 8.30 16.29
CA LEU A 20 -0.92 6.89 16.02
C LEU A 20 -0.71 6.00 17.24
N THR A 21 0.29 6.33 18.06
CA THR A 21 0.62 5.62 19.29
C THR A 21 -0.51 5.75 20.32
N ASP A 22 -1.11 6.94 20.45
CA ASP A 22 -2.21 7.20 21.37
C ASP A 22 -3.48 6.44 20.96
N VAL A 23 -3.77 6.42 19.65
CA VAL A 23 -4.90 5.66 19.08
C VAL A 23 -4.73 4.17 19.32
N VAL A 24 -3.55 3.62 19.05
CA VAL A 24 -3.25 2.20 19.26
C VAL A 24 -3.35 1.84 20.75
N THR A 25 -2.87 2.73 21.62
CA THR A 25 -2.92 2.52 23.08
C THR A 25 -4.35 2.56 23.60
N SER A 26 -5.18 3.49 23.13
CA SER A 26 -6.60 3.59 23.51
C SER A 26 -7.38 2.35 23.07
N ILE A 27 -7.22 1.94 21.81
CA ILE A 27 -7.86 0.73 21.27
C ILE A 27 -7.38 -0.53 22.01
N ALA A 28 -6.07 -0.64 22.26
CA ALA A 28 -5.52 -1.77 23.02
C ALA A 28 -6.07 -1.82 24.45
N GLY A 29 -6.24 -0.67 25.11
CA GLY A 29 -6.82 -0.57 26.46
C GLY A 29 -8.25 -1.06 26.56
N GLN A 30 -9.06 -0.88 25.52
CA GLN A 30 -10.47 -1.33 25.49
C GLN A 30 -10.64 -2.83 25.21
N LEU A 31 -9.61 -3.48 24.67
CA LEU A 31 -9.70 -4.86 24.19
C LEU A 31 -9.03 -5.90 25.13
N THR A 32 -8.57 -5.48 26.29
CA THR A 32 -7.78 -6.33 27.17
C THR A 32 -8.60 -7.15 28.14
N THR A 33 -8.67 -8.48 27.90
CA THR A 33 -9.01 -9.44 28.93
C THR A 33 -8.09 -10.67 29.00
N THR A 34 -7.22 -10.90 28.05
CA THR A 34 -6.21 -11.98 28.12
C THR A 34 -4.96 -11.67 27.31
N GLU A 35 -3.76 -12.08 27.80
CA GLU A 35 -2.45 -11.84 27.13
C GLU A 35 -2.40 -12.35 25.67
N ALA A 36 -3.01 -13.49 25.37
CA ALA A 36 -3.05 -14.05 24.02
C ALA A 36 -3.87 -13.17 23.04
N ARG A 37 -4.97 -12.57 23.50
CA ARG A 37 -5.78 -11.64 22.71
C ARG A 37 -5.08 -10.30 22.52
N GLN A 38 -4.33 -9.82 23.52
CA GLN A 38 -3.52 -8.60 23.40
C GLN A 38 -2.50 -8.68 22.28
N GLY A 39 -1.79 -9.79 22.13
CA GLY A 39 -0.80 -10.00 21.08
C GLY A 39 -1.41 -9.98 19.67
N VAL A 40 -2.58 -10.58 19.49
CA VAL A 40 -3.31 -10.59 18.21
C VAL A 40 -3.80 -9.18 17.85
N LEU A 41 -4.39 -8.49 18.80
CA LEU A 41 -4.95 -7.15 18.58
C LEU A 41 -3.87 -6.10 18.33
N LYS A 42 -2.76 -6.15 19.09
CA LYS A 42 -1.59 -5.30 18.83
C LYS A 42 -1.04 -5.50 17.41
N ARG A 43 -0.96 -6.76 16.96
CA ARG A 43 -0.51 -7.08 15.61
C ARG A 43 -1.46 -6.54 14.54
N ILE A 44 -2.78 -6.73 14.71
CA ILE A 44 -3.81 -6.23 13.78
C ILE A 44 -3.79 -4.70 13.74
N SER A 45 -3.71 -4.03 14.88
CA SER A 45 -3.65 -2.57 14.96
C SER A 45 -2.41 -2.02 14.28
N LEU A 46 -1.24 -2.61 14.52
CA LEU A 46 0.01 -2.21 13.85
C LEU A 46 -0.07 -2.41 12.33
N GLN A 47 -0.69 -3.49 11.88
CA GLN A 47 -0.87 -3.78 10.47
C GLN A 47 -1.83 -2.78 9.81
N ALA A 48 -2.98 -2.52 10.42
CA ALA A 48 -3.96 -1.55 9.94
C ALA A 48 -3.38 -0.13 9.87
N SER A 49 -2.61 0.25 10.88
CA SER A 49 -1.95 1.55 10.93
C SER A 49 -0.89 1.71 9.84
N ARG A 50 -0.11 0.66 9.61
CA ARG A 50 0.90 0.63 8.55
C ARG A 50 0.28 0.70 7.17
N ASP A 51 -0.83 -0.02 6.96
CA ASP A 51 -1.59 0.03 5.71
C ASP A 51 -2.15 1.43 5.44
N ALA A 52 -2.73 2.07 6.45
CA ALA A 52 -3.27 3.43 6.33
C ALA A 52 -2.19 4.44 5.95
N LEU A 53 -1.00 4.38 6.56
CA LEU A 53 0.13 5.24 6.21
C LEU A 53 0.61 5.00 4.78
N LEU A 54 0.76 3.75 4.37
CA LEU A 54 1.19 3.42 3.01
C LEU A 54 0.14 3.81 1.96
N GLN A 55 -1.14 3.74 2.29
CA GLN A 55 -2.20 4.24 1.41
C GLN A 55 -2.16 5.76 1.30
N TYR A 56 -1.93 6.47 2.40
CA TYR A 56 -1.76 7.92 2.39
C TYR A 56 -0.56 8.35 1.52
N ASP A 57 0.59 7.71 1.69
CA ASP A 57 1.77 7.93 0.84
C ASP A 57 1.44 7.68 -0.63
N GLY A 58 0.65 6.65 -0.92
CA GLY A 58 0.18 6.35 -2.27
C GLY A 58 -0.68 7.46 -2.87
N VAL A 59 -1.58 8.07 -2.08
CA VAL A 59 -2.38 9.22 -2.51
C VAL A 59 -1.47 10.42 -2.84
N VAL A 60 -0.48 10.69 -2.00
CA VAL A 60 0.50 11.76 -2.23
C VAL A 60 1.31 11.49 -3.50
N ASN A 61 1.80 10.26 -3.68
CA ASN A 61 2.54 9.85 -4.86
C ASN A 61 1.71 9.99 -6.14
N GLU A 62 0.43 9.64 -6.10
CA GLU A 62 -0.47 9.83 -7.24
C GLU A 62 -0.68 11.32 -7.57
N ALA A 63 -0.84 12.17 -6.56
CA ALA A 63 -0.93 13.61 -6.75
C ALA A 63 0.37 14.17 -7.39
N VAL A 64 1.53 13.75 -6.91
CA VAL A 64 2.85 14.12 -7.48
C VAL A 64 2.93 13.67 -8.93
N ARG A 65 2.55 12.42 -9.25
CA ARG A 65 2.53 11.88 -10.60
C ARG A 65 1.74 12.77 -11.56
N LYS A 66 0.52 13.16 -11.15
CA LYS A 66 -0.38 14.00 -11.96
C LYS A 66 0.17 15.41 -12.17
N VAL A 67 0.62 16.05 -11.10
CA VAL A 67 1.13 17.43 -11.17
C VAL A 67 2.36 17.54 -12.05
N TYR A 68 3.30 16.61 -11.91
CA TYR A 68 4.55 16.62 -12.66
C TYR A 68 4.52 15.80 -13.95
N LYS A 69 3.36 15.25 -14.32
CA LYS A 69 3.14 14.44 -15.54
C LYS A 69 4.18 13.33 -15.67
N MET A 70 4.37 12.59 -14.60
CA MET A 70 5.30 11.45 -14.60
C MET A 70 4.66 10.26 -15.30
N ASP A 71 5.43 9.59 -16.16
CA ASP A 71 5.00 8.55 -17.09
C ASP A 71 5.34 7.13 -16.65
N ALA A 72 5.95 7.00 -15.47
CA ALA A 72 6.32 5.69 -14.92
C ALA A 72 6.25 5.68 -13.40
N LEU A 73 6.29 4.48 -12.85
CA LEU A 73 6.38 4.21 -11.42
C LEU A 73 7.59 3.32 -11.15
N LEU A 74 8.27 3.57 -10.05
CA LEU A 74 9.27 2.66 -9.51
C LEU A 74 8.63 1.87 -8.37
N TYR A 75 8.38 0.58 -8.59
CA TYR A 75 7.80 -0.33 -7.62
C TYR A 75 8.92 -0.96 -6.79
N VAL A 76 8.96 -0.67 -5.51
CA VAL A 76 10.04 -1.07 -4.61
C VAL A 76 9.53 -1.73 -3.35
N GLY A 77 10.30 -2.69 -2.87
CA GLY A 77 10.04 -3.41 -1.63
C GLY A 77 10.79 -4.74 -1.59
N SER A 78 10.86 -5.33 -0.40
CA SER A 78 11.52 -6.61 -0.22
C SER A 78 10.60 -7.75 -0.63
N ILE A 79 11.13 -8.69 -1.40
CA ILE A 79 10.48 -9.98 -1.66
C ILE A 79 10.77 -10.91 -0.49
N VAL A 80 9.72 -11.50 0.05
CA VAL A 80 9.77 -12.47 1.14
C VAL A 80 9.01 -13.74 0.72
N LYS A 81 9.17 -14.83 1.47
CA LYS A 81 8.59 -16.13 1.14
C LYS A 81 7.09 -16.11 0.82
N ASP A 82 6.35 -15.20 1.47
CA ASP A 82 4.90 -15.07 1.33
C ASP A 82 4.53 -13.86 0.45
N SER A 83 5.46 -13.36 -0.36
CA SER A 83 5.17 -12.31 -1.34
C SER A 83 4.18 -12.82 -2.38
N ARG A 84 3.29 -11.93 -2.81
CA ARG A 84 2.30 -12.26 -3.83
C ARG A 84 2.92 -12.24 -5.22
N ALA A 85 2.40 -13.06 -6.12
CA ALA A 85 2.89 -13.18 -7.48
C ALA A 85 3.01 -11.81 -8.19
N GLN A 86 2.00 -10.94 -8.03
CA GLN A 86 2.05 -9.60 -8.61
C GLN A 86 3.17 -8.74 -8.00
N CYS A 87 3.40 -8.82 -6.68
CA CYS A 87 4.47 -8.05 -6.05
C CYS A 87 5.86 -8.54 -6.48
N GLU A 88 6.06 -9.86 -6.58
CA GLU A 88 7.30 -10.44 -7.10
C GLU A 88 7.55 -10.02 -8.53
N ARG A 89 6.53 -10.15 -9.40
CA ARG A 89 6.59 -9.73 -10.79
C ARG A 89 7.00 -8.27 -10.91
N TRP A 90 6.28 -7.36 -10.24
CA TRP A 90 6.50 -5.93 -10.39
C TRP A 90 7.83 -5.44 -9.81
N VAL A 91 8.31 -6.04 -8.72
CA VAL A 91 9.66 -5.72 -8.19
C VAL A 91 10.75 -6.21 -9.13
N GLN A 92 10.54 -7.34 -9.82
CA GLN A 92 11.52 -7.95 -10.71
C GLN A 92 11.38 -7.51 -12.17
N GLU A 93 10.28 -6.83 -12.52
CA GLU A 93 10.09 -6.29 -13.86
C GLU A 93 11.23 -5.32 -14.21
N THR A 94 11.77 -5.49 -15.41
CA THR A 94 12.89 -4.66 -15.87
C THR A 94 12.50 -3.95 -17.16
N LYS A 95 12.26 -2.65 -17.07
CA LYS A 95 12.04 -1.76 -18.20
C LYS A 95 13.21 -0.78 -18.31
N ASN A 96 13.67 -0.49 -19.53
CA ASN A 96 14.79 0.42 -19.77
C ASN A 96 16.06 0.10 -18.93
N GLY A 97 16.28 -1.18 -18.60
CA GLY A 97 17.40 -1.61 -17.76
C GLY A 97 17.26 -1.26 -16.26
N LYS A 98 16.11 -0.77 -15.83
CA LYS A 98 15.81 -0.47 -14.41
C LYS A 98 14.85 -1.49 -13.84
N LEU A 99 15.28 -2.15 -12.77
CA LEU A 99 14.46 -3.10 -12.02
C LEU A 99 13.32 -2.36 -11.29
N GLY A 100 12.13 -2.93 -11.33
CA GLY A 100 10.93 -2.38 -10.69
C GLY A 100 10.32 -1.17 -11.42
N LEU A 101 10.77 -0.85 -12.62
CA LEU A 101 10.20 0.23 -13.42
C LEU A 101 8.95 -0.25 -14.17
N LEU A 102 7.80 0.34 -13.84
CA LEU A 102 6.51 0.10 -14.50
C LEU A 102 6.14 1.35 -15.30
N LEU A 103 5.92 1.20 -16.59
CA LEU A 103 5.44 2.31 -17.41
C LEU A 103 3.95 2.51 -17.16
N PHE A 104 3.49 3.76 -17.10
CA PHE A 104 2.10 4.06 -16.81
C PHE A 104 1.16 3.51 -17.90
N GLU A 105 1.61 3.49 -19.14
CA GLU A 105 0.89 2.94 -20.29
C GLU A 105 0.68 1.42 -20.20
N ASP A 106 1.54 0.69 -19.48
CA ASP A 106 1.44 -0.77 -19.31
C ASP A 106 0.63 -1.15 -18.05
N LEU A 107 0.28 -0.19 -17.17
CA LEU A 107 -0.31 -0.50 -15.86
C LEU A 107 -1.67 -1.19 -15.95
N GLU A 108 -2.48 -0.90 -16.96
CA GLU A 108 -3.77 -1.55 -17.13
C GLU A 108 -3.61 -3.05 -17.38
N ASP A 109 -2.66 -3.42 -18.24
CA ASP A 109 -2.32 -4.82 -18.53
C ASP A 109 -1.72 -5.51 -17.30
N GLU A 110 -0.85 -4.82 -16.55
CA GLU A 110 -0.25 -5.35 -15.33
C GLU A 110 -1.29 -5.56 -14.20
N ILE A 111 -2.26 -4.68 -14.08
CA ILE A 111 -3.37 -4.82 -13.12
C ILE A 111 -4.26 -6.00 -13.54
N SER A 112 -4.63 -6.10 -14.80
CA SER A 112 -5.41 -7.20 -15.33
C SER A 112 -4.70 -8.55 -15.12
N TRP A 113 -3.40 -8.60 -15.39
CA TRP A 113 -2.60 -9.79 -15.11
C TRP A 113 -2.64 -10.16 -13.61
N ALA A 114 -2.57 -9.16 -12.72
CA ALA A 114 -2.59 -9.38 -11.28
C ALA A 114 -3.97 -9.83 -10.76
N GLU A 115 -5.06 -9.41 -11.40
CA GLU A 115 -6.41 -9.90 -11.09
C GLU A 115 -6.58 -11.37 -11.46
N ASP A 116 -5.99 -11.80 -12.58
CA ASP A 116 -6.07 -13.19 -13.06
C ASP A 116 -5.10 -14.14 -12.34
N ASN A 117 -3.90 -13.69 -11.98
CA ASN A 117 -2.79 -14.53 -11.52
C ASN A 117 -2.34 -14.23 -10.09
N GLY A 118 -2.74 -13.10 -9.55
CA GLY A 118 -2.37 -12.65 -8.21
C GLY A 118 -3.38 -12.99 -7.14
N THR A 119 -3.18 -12.42 -5.97
CA THR A 119 -4.12 -12.57 -4.84
C THR A 119 -4.25 -11.27 -4.05
N GLY A 120 -5.43 -11.03 -3.50
CA GLY A 120 -5.67 -9.95 -2.55
C GLY A 120 -5.55 -8.54 -3.15
N MET A 121 -5.76 -8.40 -4.45
CA MET A 121 -5.92 -7.08 -5.08
C MET A 121 -7.10 -6.34 -4.47
N ILE A 122 -6.97 -5.03 -4.35
CA ILE A 122 -8.08 -4.17 -3.94
C ILE A 122 -9.02 -4.02 -5.14
N PRO A 123 -10.33 -4.30 -4.99
CA PRO A 123 -11.28 -4.14 -6.08
C PRO A 123 -11.27 -2.72 -6.66
N ASN A 124 -11.50 -2.61 -7.96
CA ASN A 124 -11.46 -1.35 -8.71
C ASN A 124 -10.09 -0.63 -8.66
N THR A 125 -9.02 -1.39 -8.59
CA THR A 125 -7.68 -0.86 -8.84
C THR A 125 -7.56 -0.46 -10.31
N THR A 126 -7.08 0.74 -10.56
CA THR A 126 -6.85 1.33 -11.89
C THR A 126 -5.48 1.98 -11.92
N PRO A 127 -4.94 2.31 -13.10
CA PRO A 127 -3.69 3.07 -13.18
C PRO A 127 -3.69 4.36 -12.34
N GLU A 128 -4.83 5.05 -12.24
CA GLU A 128 -4.98 6.32 -11.52
C GLU A 128 -4.94 6.19 -9.99
N ASN A 129 -5.22 5.01 -9.45
CA ASN A 129 -5.15 4.75 -8.02
C ASN A 129 -4.13 3.68 -7.64
N PHE A 130 -3.28 3.27 -8.60
CA PHE A 130 -2.31 2.20 -8.40
C PHE A 130 -1.31 2.51 -7.26
N CYS A 131 -0.82 3.74 -7.17
CA CYS A 131 0.09 4.14 -6.08
C CYS A 131 -0.54 3.92 -4.70
N GLN A 132 -1.84 4.12 -4.57
CA GLN A 132 -2.58 3.89 -3.32
C GLN A 132 -2.82 2.40 -3.07
N ASN A 133 -3.29 1.66 -4.07
CA ASN A 133 -3.70 0.27 -3.93
C ASN A 133 -2.53 -0.72 -4.04
N ARG A 134 -1.51 -0.39 -4.84
CA ARG A 134 -0.28 -1.18 -5.03
C ARG A 134 -0.57 -2.67 -5.31
N GLY A 135 0.11 -3.60 -4.64
CA GLY A 135 -0.13 -5.04 -4.70
C GLY A 135 -1.33 -5.55 -3.90
N GLY A 136 -2.22 -4.64 -3.45
CA GLY A 136 -3.45 -5.01 -2.76
C GLY A 136 -3.39 -4.87 -1.24
N TYR A 137 -4.32 -5.52 -0.54
CA TYR A 137 -4.44 -5.46 0.92
C TYR A 137 -3.15 -5.87 1.62
N ASN A 138 -2.73 -5.08 2.62
CA ASN A 138 -1.50 -5.32 3.41
C ASN A 138 -0.21 -5.35 2.58
N CYS A 139 -0.20 -4.76 1.40
CA CYS A 139 1.00 -4.65 0.59
C CYS A 139 2.01 -3.71 1.26
N ARG A 140 3.27 -4.15 1.39
CA ARG A 140 4.36 -3.38 2.00
C ARG A 140 5.26 -2.68 0.99
N HIS A 141 4.99 -2.88 -0.30
CA HIS A 141 5.71 -2.23 -1.38
C HIS A 141 5.22 -0.79 -1.58
N ILE A 142 6.03 0.02 -2.20
CA ILE A 142 5.72 1.43 -2.52
C ILE A 142 5.90 1.62 -4.02
N ALA A 143 5.02 2.41 -4.62
CA ALA A 143 5.10 2.83 -6.01
C ALA A 143 5.42 4.32 -6.06
N TYR A 144 6.65 4.66 -6.40
CA TYR A 144 7.12 6.05 -6.53
C TYR A 144 6.95 6.53 -7.96
N PRO A 145 6.33 7.71 -8.19
CA PRO A 145 6.25 8.29 -9.52
C PRO A 145 7.64 8.75 -9.99
N VAL A 146 7.97 8.40 -11.22
CA VAL A 146 9.25 8.74 -11.84
C VAL A 146 9.06 9.07 -13.31
N ARG A 147 10.06 9.67 -13.94
CA ARG A 147 10.12 9.86 -15.38
C ARG A 147 10.91 8.72 -16.02
N SER A 148 10.31 7.99 -16.95
CA SER A 148 10.94 6.85 -17.63
C SER A 148 12.25 7.24 -18.33
N GLN A 149 12.30 8.45 -18.85
CA GLN A 149 13.50 8.98 -19.53
C GLN A 149 14.77 8.99 -18.66
N ASN A 150 14.61 9.08 -17.31
CA ASN A 150 15.74 9.05 -16.39
C ASN A 150 16.40 7.67 -16.30
N TYR A 151 15.78 6.65 -16.88
CA TYR A 151 16.23 5.25 -16.87
C TYR A 151 16.45 4.67 -18.27
N LYS A 152 16.42 5.50 -19.31
CA LYS A 152 16.85 5.07 -20.65
C LYS A 152 18.35 4.85 -20.62
N LYS A 153 18.80 3.67 -21.05
CA LYS A 153 20.21 3.46 -21.38
C LYS A 153 20.49 4.25 -22.66
N ASP A 154 21.54 5.03 -22.65
CA ASP A 154 22.17 5.59 -23.87
C ASP A 154 22.63 4.45 -24.77
#